data_8abf476809a1f47edfa7da9953c8b28e
#
_entry.id   8abf476809a1f47edfa7da9953c8b28e
#
_cell.length_a   1.000
_cell.length_b   1.000
_cell.length_c   1.000
_cell.angle_alpha   90.00
_cell.angle_beta   90.00
_cell.angle_gamma   90.00
#
_symmetry.space_group_name_H-M   'P 1'
#
loop_
_entity.id
_entity.type
_entity.pdbx_description
1 polymer ?
#
loop_
_entity_poly.entity_id
_entity_poly.type
_entity_poly.pdbx_seq_one_letter_code
_entity_poly.pdbx_strand_id
1 'polypeptide(L)'
;MNKRGFVSRILQNFRKPEGFFGRMILWGMNTGHASLAQWGMSCLQWQPEWSVLDIGCGGGANLLQILQRCPQGKAYGIDISPESVTFARKKNKKYLGTRCFIEQGGVHRLPYPDYAFDAVTAFETVYFWGNLQHAFTEVARVLKPGGSFLICCEISDHANKAWTG
;
A
#
# COMPACT_ATOMS: atom_id res chain seq x y z
N MET A 1 32.04 -2.41 14.63
CA MET A 1 30.80 -2.01 13.90
C MET A 1 29.73 -3.05 14.22
N ASN A 2 28.67 -2.67 14.95
CA ASN A 2 27.73 -3.62 15.58
C ASN A 2 26.76 -4.18 14.51
N LYS A 3 26.89 -5.47 14.16
CA LYS A 3 26.05 -6.14 13.15
C LYS A 3 24.54 -6.05 13.45
N ARG A 4 24.14 -6.01 14.73
CA ARG A 4 22.73 -5.83 15.15
C ARG A 4 22.16 -4.46 14.73
N GLY A 5 22.94 -3.39 14.78
CA GLY A 5 22.49 -2.05 14.37
C GLY A 5 22.32 -1.89 12.86
N PHE A 6 23.10 -2.64 12.06
CA PHE A 6 23.00 -2.61 10.60
C PHE A 6 21.74 -3.37 10.11
N VAL A 7 21.47 -4.55 10.66
CA VAL A 7 20.27 -5.33 10.33
C VAL A 7 18.99 -4.59 10.75
N SER A 8 18.99 -3.96 11.94
CA SER A 8 17.87 -3.14 12.41
C SER A 8 17.59 -1.95 11.49
N ARG A 9 18.63 -1.27 10.97
CA ARG A 9 18.48 -0.18 9.99
C ARG A 9 17.91 -0.65 8.65
N ILE A 10 18.32 -1.83 8.18
CA ILE A 10 17.77 -2.41 6.96
C ILE A 10 16.28 -2.71 7.15
N LEU A 11 15.89 -3.38 8.24
CA LEU A 11 14.49 -3.66 8.54
C LEU A 11 13.63 -2.40 8.72
N GLN A 12 14.18 -1.34 9.33
CA GLN A 12 13.50 -0.03 9.41
C GLN A 12 13.30 0.61 8.04
N ASN A 13 14.26 0.46 7.12
CA ASN A 13 14.12 0.97 5.75
C ASN A 13 13.05 0.23 4.92
N PHE A 14 12.73 -1.03 5.24
CA PHE A 14 11.58 -1.72 4.63
C PHE A 14 10.25 -1.15 5.13
N ARG A 15 10.17 -0.74 6.41
CA ARG A 15 8.96 -0.14 6.99
C ARG A 15 8.77 1.33 6.58
N LYS A 16 9.86 2.10 6.50
CA LYS A 16 9.88 3.52 6.18
C LYS A 16 11.14 3.83 5.37
N PRO A 17 11.10 3.64 4.03
CA PRO A 17 12.26 3.86 3.18
C PRO A 17 12.73 5.31 3.23
N GLU A 18 14.00 5.54 3.62
CA GLU A 18 14.60 6.87 3.73
C GLU A 18 15.89 6.96 2.91
N GLY A 19 16.13 8.12 2.30
CA GLY A 19 17.34 8.43 1.54
C GLY A 19 17.52 7.65 0.25
N PHE A 20 18.78 7.54 -0.22
CA PHE A 20 19.12 6.84 -1.47
C PHE A 20 18.82 5.34 -1.41
N PHE A 21 19.16 4.68 -0.30
CA PHE A 21 18.86 3.26 -0.10
C PHE A 21 17.35 2.99 -0.03
N GLY A 22 16.58 3.90 0.59
CA GLY A 22 15.12 3.81 0.59
C GLY A 22 14.54 3.84 -0.82
N ARG A 23 15.04 4.71 -1.71
CA ARG A 23 14.61 4.76 -3.11
C ARG A 23 14.94 3.48 -3.88
N MET A 24 16.10 2.87 -3.64
CA MET A 24 16.50 1.61 -4.25
C MET A 24 15.62 0.44 -3.77
N ILE A 25 15.28 0.42 -2.47
CA ILE A 25 14.35 -0.55 -1.91
C ILE A 25 12.95 -0.40 -2.53
N LEU A 26 12.44 0.83 -2.65
CA LEU A 26 11.14 1.11 -3.29
C LEU A 26 11.11 0.65 -4.75
N TRP A 27 12.21 0.84 -5.50
CA TRP A 27 12.32 0.34 -6.86
C TRP A 27 12.30 -1.19 -6.91
N GLY A 28 13.06 -1.85 -6.05
CA GLY A 28 13.10 -3.31 -5.93
C GLY A 28 11.75 -3.90 -5.50
N MET A 29 11.07 -3.30 -4.53
CA MET A 29 9.73 -3.72 -4.09
C MET A 29 8.70 -3.57 -5.22
N ASN A 30 8.72 -2.46 -5.96
CA ASN A 30 7.80 -2.26 -7.09
C ASN A 30 7.97 -3.28 -8.23
N THR A 31 9.17 -3.85 -8.40
CA THR A 31 9.43 -4.86 -9.45
C THR A 31 9.26 -6.28 -8.94
N GLY A 32 9.67 -6.56 -7.69
CA GLY A 32 9.61 -7.90 -7.09
C GLY A 32 8.19 -8.38 -6.78
N HIS A 33 7.30 -7.47 -6.36
CA HIS A 33 5.93 -7.83 -5.98
C HIS A 33 4.87 -7.57 -7.07
N ALA A 34 5.30 -7.22 -8.31
CA ALA A 34 4.37 -6.90 -9.39
C ALA A 34 3.45 -8.08 -9.75
N SER A 35 3.98 -9.31 -9.77
CA SER A 35 3.22 -10.52 -10.06
C SER A 35 2.20 -10.84 -8.97
N LEU A 36 2.62 -10.71 -7.70
CA LEU A 36 1.75 -10.90 -6.53
C LEU A 36 0.60 -9.87 -6.53
N ALA A 37 0.92 -8.59 -6.73
CA ALA A 37 -0.09 -7.55 -6.80
C ALA A 37 -1.07 -7.77 -7.96
N GLN A 38 -0.58 -8.17 -9.13
CA GLN A 38 -1.41 -8.48 -10.28
C GLN A 38 -2.34 -9.67 -10.02
N TRP A 39 -1.83 -10.73 -9.40
CA TRP A 39 -2.63 -11.87 -8.97
C TRP A 39 -3.69 -11.46 -7.94
N GLY A 40 -3.31 -10.76 -6.87
CA GLY A 40 -4.25 -10.28 -5.86
C GLY A 40 -5.35 -9.41 -6.45
N MET A 41 -5.00 -8.49 -7.35
CA MET A 41 -5.98 -7.67 -8.04
C MET A 41 -6.93 -8.47 -8.94
N SER A 42 -6.54 -9.66 -9.42
CA SER A 42 -7.44 -10.53 -10.20
C SER A 42 -8.54 -11.19 -9.36
N CYS A 43 -8.41 -11.18 -8.03
CA CYS A 43 -9.41 -11.72 -7.11
C CYS A 43 -10.63 -10.80 -6.91
N LEU A 44 -10.58 -9.54 -7.39
CA LEU A 44 -11.69 -8.59 -7.30
C LEU A 44 -12.40 -8.41 -8.65
N GLN A 45 -13.72 -8.26 -8.59
CA GLN A 45 -14.53 -7.87 -9.75
C GLN A 45 -14.60 -6.33 -9.78
N TRP A 46 -13.61 -5.72 -10.39
CA TRP A 46 -13.47 -4.27 -10.48
C TRP A 46 -14.61 -3.63 -11.26
N GLN A 47 -15.08 -2.46 -10.79
CA GLN A 47 -16.04 -1.65 -11.53
C GLN A 47 -15.36 -0.38 -12.05
N PRO A 48 -15.75 0.10 -13.25
CA PRO A 48 -15.06 1.22 -13.91
C PRO A 48 -15.02 2.52 -13.11
N GLU A 49 -16.03 2.77 -12.27
CA GLU A 49 -16.26 4.00 -11.51
C GLU A 49 -15.73 3.97 -10.07
N TRP A 50 -15.18 2.85 -9.62
CA TRP A 50 -14.77 2.69 -8.22
C TRP A 50 -13.77 3.75 -7.76
N SER A 51 -13.98 4.24 -6.55
CA SER A 51 -12.97 4.95 -5.74
C SER A 51 -12.26 3.94 -4.85
N VAL A 52 -10.94 3.81 -5.02
CA VAL A 52 -10.14 2.77 -4.35
C VAL A 52 -9.00 3.39 -3.56
N LEU A 53 -8.84 2.96 -2.30
CA LEU A 53 -7.72 3.34 -1.44
C LEU A 53 -6.69 2.21 -1.37
N ASP A 54 -5.42 2.53 -1.65
CA ASP A 54 -4.27 1.64 -1.46
C ASP A 54 -3.48 2.09 -0.21
N ILE A 55 -3.51 1.26 0.85
CA ILE A 55 -2.86 1.57 2.13
C ILE A 55 -1.46 0.97 2.15
N GLY A 56 -0.45 1.82 2.42
CA GLY A 56 0.95 1.48 2.24
C GLY A 56 1.32 1.43 0.77
N CYS A 57 0.89 2.44 0.01
CA CYS A 57 1.01 2.46 -1.46
C CYS A 57 2.46 2.51 -1.99
N GLY A 58 3.45 2.68 -1.11
CA GLY A 58 4.87 2.68 -1.44
C GLY A 58 5.19 3.60 -2.61
N GLY A 59 5.85 3.07 -3.64
CA GLY A 59 6.20 3.82 -4.86
C GLY A 59 5.04 4.05 -5.83
N GLY A 60 3.81 3.69 -5.49
CA GLY A 60 2.60 3.99 -6.26
C GLY A 60 2.41 3.18 -7.54
N ALA A 61 3.05 2.00 -7.65
CA ALA A 61 2.91 1.14 -8.83
C ALA A 61 1.47 0.57 -8.94
N ASN A 62 0.90 0.17 -7.80
CA ASN A 62 -0.45 -0.39 -7.74
C ASN A 62 -1.52 0.66 -8.08
N LEU A 63 -1.30 1.94 -7.76
CA LEU A 63 -2.23 3.01 -8.11
C LEU A 63 -2.45 3.12 -9.62
N LEU A 64 -1.40 2.94 -10.45
CA LEU A 64 -1.55 2.90 -11.91
C LEU A 64 -2.39 1.71 -12.37
N GLN A 65 -2.22 0.55 -11.74
CA GLN A 65 -3.00 -0.65 -12.06
C GLN A 65 -4.47 -0.50 -11.66
N ILE A 66 -4.75 0.15 -10.52
CA ILE A 66 -6.11 0.49 -10.08
C ILE A 66 -6.77 1.43 -11.08
N LEU A 67 -6.08 2.49 -11.51
CA LEU A 67 -6.60 3.46 -12.49
C LEU A 67 -6.90 2.84 -13.86
N GLN A 68 -6.18 1.78 -14.24
CA GLN A 68 -6.46 1.02 -15.47
C GLN A 68 -7.72 0.16 -15.34
N ARG A 69 -7.97 -0.42 -14.15
CA ARG A 69 -9.15 -1.23 -13.85
C ARG A 69 -10.40 -0.41 -13.61
N CYS A 70 -10.21 0.82 -13.11
CA CYS A 70 -11.29 1.76 -12.82
C CYS A 70 -11.13 3.01 -13.72
N PRO A 71 -11.37 2.92 -15.04
CA PRO A 71 -11.05 3.99 -16.00
C PRO A 71 -11.87 5.27 -15.78
N GLN A 72 -13.02 5.20 -15.14
CA GLN A 72 -13.88 6.31 -14.74
C GLN A 72 -13.77 6.66 -13.25
N GLY A 73 -13.08 5.82 -12.49
CA GLY A 73 -12.92 5.93 -11.04
C GLY A 73 -11.67 6.71 -10.62
N LYS A 74 -11.35 6.59 -9.33
CA LYS A 74 -10.25 7.29 -8.68
C LYS A 74 -9.41 6.33 -7.86
N ALA A 75 -8.09 6.55 -7.81
CA ALA A 75 -7.16 5.86 -6.95
C ALA A 75 -6.63 6.82 -5.88
N TYR A 76 -6.66 6.38 -4.64
CA TYR A 76 -6.11 7.08 -3.48
C TYR A 76 -4.97 6.23 -2.91
N GLY A 77 -3.86 6.85 -2.59
CA GLY A 77 -2.73 6.19 -1.95
C GLY A 77 -2.39 6.87 -0.64
N ILE A 78 -2.07 6.08 0.38
CA ILE A 78 -1.55 6.59 1.64
C ILE A 78 -0.33 5.80 2.05
N ASP A 79 0.72 6.49 2.50
CA ASP A 79 1.94 5.86 3.00
C ASP A 79 2.55 6.69 4.13
N ILE A 80 3.17 6.04 5.12
CA ILE A 80 3.81 6.71 6.25
C ILE A 80 5.13 7.37 5.88
N SER A 81 5.79 6.92 4.79
CA SER A 81 7.07 7.44 4.33
C SER A 81 6.88 8.63 3.39
N PRO A 82 7.43 9.81 3.71
CA PRO A 82 7.40 10.96 2.82
C PRO A 82 8.16 10.71 1.51
N GLU A 83 9.19 9.85 1.52
CA GLU A 83 9.92 9.44 0.33
C GLU A 83 9.04 8.60 -0.60
N SER A 84 8.29 7.63 -0.05
CA SER A 84 7.31 6.83 -0.78
C SER A 84 6.27 7.73 -1.45
N VAL A 85 5.68 8.65 -0.69
CA VAL A 85 4.69 9.62 -1.19
C VAL A 85 5.26 10.47 -2.34
N THR A 86 6.48 10.99 -2.17
CA THR A 86 7.13 11.80 -3.20
C THR A 86 7.37 10.99 -4.48
N PHE A 87 7.84 9.75 -4.34
CA PHE A 87 8.09 8.86 -5.48
C PHE A 87 6.79 8.46 -6.17
N ALA A 88 5.76 8.10 -5.38
CA ALA A 88 4.45 7.74 -5.89
C ALA A 88 3.78 8.89 -6.67
N ARG A 89 3.86 10.12 -6.15
CA ARG A 89 3.36 11.33 -6.85
C ARG A 89 4.09 11.55 -8.18
N LYS A 90 5.42 11.41 -8.21
CA LYS A 90 6.20 11.52 -9.45
C LYS A 90 5.79 10.46 -10.48
N LYS A 91 5.61 9.21 -10.03
CA LYS A 91 5.22 8.08 -10.89
C LYS A 91 3.82 8.27 -11.47
N ASN A 92 2.90 8.79 -10.68
CA ASN A 92 1.49 8.97 -11.06
C ASN A 92 1.17 10.39 -11.56
N LYS A 93 2.18 11.21 -11.92
CA LYS A 93 2.02 12.63 -12.25
C LYS A 93 0.94 12.93 -13.28
N LYS A 94 0.71 12.02 -14.24
CA LYS A 94 -0.29 12.17 -15.30
C LYS A 94 -1.72 12.27 -14.75
N TYR A 95 -2.00 11.61 -13.63
CA TYR A 95 -3.34 11.53 -13.04
C TYR A 95 -3.45 12.28 -11.71
N LEU A 96 -2.33 12.83 -11.22
CA LEU A 96 -2.27 13.47 -9.91
C LEU A 96 -3.21 14.70 -9.86
N GLY A 97 -4.00 14.79 -8.79
CA GLY A 97 -4.97 15.87 -8.57
C GLY A 97 -6.26 15.75 -9.39
N THR A 98 -6.35 14.81 -10.34
CA THR A 98 -7.56 14.57 -11.13
C THR A 98 -8.22 13.22 -10.80
N ARG A 99 -7.47 12.14 -10.96
CA ARG A 99 -7.91 10.76 -10.70
C ARG A 99 -7.02 10.00 -9.72
N CYS A 100 -5.86 10.54 -9.36
CA CYS A 100 -4.94 9.98 -8.40
C CYS A 100 -4.66 10.99 -7.28
N PHE A 101 -4.84 10.56 -6.03
CA PHE A 101 -4.62 11.39 -4.85
C PHE A 101 -3.71 10.61 -3.90
N ILE A 102 -2.62 11.22 -3.45
CA ILE A 102 -1.60 10.53 -2.65
C ILE A 102 -1.25 11.39 -1.46
N GLU A 103 -1.39 10.84 -0.26
CA GLU A 103 -1.18 11.53 0.99
C GLU A 103 -0.18 10.81 1.89
N GLN A 104 0.46 11.55 2.78
CA GLN A 104 1.25 10.97 3.84
C GLN A 104 0.37 10.70 5.05
N GLY A 105 0.40 9.46 5.54
CA GLY A 105 -0.36 9.06 6.72
C GLY A 105 -0.30 7.55 6.95
N GLY A 106 -0.92 7.12 8.03
CA GLY A 106 -0.98 5.72 8.43
C GLY A 106 -2.42 5.23 8.60
N VAL A 107 -2.56 3.90 8.60
CA VAL A 107 -3.87 3.22 8.66
C VAL A 107 -4.68 3.50 9.91
N HIS A 108 -4.02 3.87 11.03
CA HIS A 108 -4.72 4.09 12.30
C HIS A 108 -5.52 5.41 12.36
N ARG A 109 -5.34 6.29 11.39
CA ARG A 109 -6.10 7.53 11.25
C ARG A 109 -6.12 7.92 9.78
N LEU A 110 -7.11 7.39 9.06
CA LEU A 110 -7.29 7.68 7.65
C LEU A 110 -7.98 9.05 7.46
N PRO A 111 -7.39 9.99 6.69
CA PRO A 111 -7.93 11.34 6.52
C PRO A 111 -9.09 11.39 5.53
N TYR A 112 -9.96 10.38 5.55
CA TYR A 112 -11.10 10.25 4.64
C TYR A 112 -12.39 10.10 5.43
N PRO A 113 -13.52 10.57 4.87
CA PRO A 113 -14.82 10.41 5.51
C PRO A 113 -15.26 8.93 5.54
N ASP A 114 -16.28 8.64 6.34
CA ASP A 114 -16.94 7.35 6.35
C ASP A 114 -17.48 7.01 4.96
N TYR A 115 -17.44 5.74 4.60
CA TYR A 115 -18.01 5.21 3.35
C TYR A 115 -17.49 5.89 2.06
N ALA A 116 -16.21 6.28 2.06
CA ALA A 116 -15.59 6.97 0.93
C ALA A 116 -15.23 6.03 -0.24
N PHE A 117 -14.92 4.75 0.05
CA PHE A 117 -14.28 3.85 -0.92
C PHE A 117 -15.13 2.62 -1.22
N ASP A 118 -15.15 2.25 -2.50
CA ASP A 118 -15.74 1.01 -2.99
C ASP A 118 -14.85 -0.19 -2.68
N ALA A 119 -13.53 0.03 -2.72
CA ALA A 119 -12.55 -0.97 -2.30
C ALA A 119 -11.37 -0.32 -1.56
N VAL A 120 -10.77 -1.08 -0.64
CA VAL A 120 -9.49 -0.79 -0.01
C VAL A 120 -8.53 -1.93 -0.32
N THR A 121 -7.27 -1.61 -0.62
CA THR A 121 -6.22 -2.59 -0.90
C THR A 121 -5.05 -2.42 0.05
N ALA A 122 -4.38 -3.51 0.38
CA ALA A 122 -3.17 -3.55 1.18
C ALA A 122 -2.25 -4.65 0.65
N PHE A 123 -1.17 -4.26 -0.03
CA PHE A 123 -0.20 -5.19 -0.62
C PHE A 123 1.09 -5.16 0.18
N GLU A 124 1.47 -6.27 0.79
CA GLU A 124 2.71 -6.45 1.53
C GLU A 124 2.92 -5.42 2.67
N THR A 125 1.85 -4.98 3.33
CA THR A 125 1.92 -3.89 4.30
C THR A 125 1.27 -4.20 5.66
N VAL A 126 0.32 -5.12 5.73
CA VAL A 126 -0.50 -5.40 6.93
C VAL A 126 0.35 -5.80 8.15
N TYR A 127 1.46 -6.51 7.95
CA TYR A 127 2.36 -6.91 9.06
C TYR A 127 3.05 -5.73 9.75
N PHE A 128 3.03 -4.54 9.17
CA PHE A 128 3.61 -3.34 9.75
C PHE A 128 2.59 -2.49 10.52
N TRP A 129 1.31 -2.88 10.52
CA TRP A 129 0.24 -2.04 11.05
C TRP A 129 0.14 -2.04 12.58
N GLY A 130 0.80 -2.95 13.28
CA GLY A 130 0.77 -2.99 14.76
C GLY A 130 -0.61 -3.37 15.30
N ASN A 131 -1.38 -2.43 15.85
CA ASN A 131 -2.74 -2.70 16.34
C ASN A 131 -3.71 -2.94 15.20
N LEU A 132 -3.84 -4.21 14.78
CA LEU A 132 -4.68 -4.62 13.65
C LEU A 132 -6.16 -4.36 13.91
N GLN A 133 -6.64 -4.51 15.15
CA GLN A 133 -8.04 -4.24 15.48
C GLN A 133 -8.40 -2.79 15.16
N HIS A 134 -7.59 -1.84 15.61
CA HIS A 134 -7.80 -0.42 15.32
C HIS A 134 -7.66 -0.12 13.82
N ALA A 135 -6.65 -0.70 13.16
CA ALA A 135 -6.45 -0.53 11.72
C ALA A 135 -7.66 -1.02 10.92
N PHE A 136 -8.18 -2.20 11.24
CA PHE A 136 -9.35 -2.76 10.56
C PHE A 136 -10.64 -1.98 10.85
N THR A 137 -10.78 -1.40 12.05
CA THR A 137 -11.90 -0.49 12.35
C THR A 137 -11.86 0.75 11.45
N GLU A 138 -10.68 1.35 11.25
CA GLU A 138 -10.52 2.49 10.33
C GLU A 138 -10.77 2.10 8.87
N VAL A 139 -10.29 0.94 8.42
CA VAL A 139 -10.59 0.43 7.08
C VAL A 139 -12.09 0.22 6.90
N ALA A 140 -12.77 -0.41 7.87
CA ALA A 140 -14.21 -0.63 7.83
C ALA A 140 -14.99 0.69 7.80
N ARG A 141 -14.54 1.72 8.54
CA ARG A 141 -15.16 3.03 8.57
C ARG A 141 -15.16 3.71 7.20
N VAL A 142 -14.03 3.64 6.47
CA VAL A 142 -13.91 4.31 5.18
C VAL A 142 -14.47 3.50 4.02
N LEU A 143 -14.73 2.21 4.20
CA LEU A 143 -15.38 1.36 3.18
C LEU A 143 -16.88 1.62 3.13
N LYS A 144 -17.42 1.70 1.93
CA LYS A 144 -18.87 1.69 1.70
C LYS A 144 -19.49 0.38 2.16
N PRO A 145 -20.77 0.38 2.58
CA PRO A 145 -21.51 -0.87 2.75
C PRO A 145 -21.44 -1.73 1.48
N GLY A 146 -21.05 -2.99 1.64
CA GLY A 146 -20.80 -3.90 0.50
C GLY A 146 -19.47 -3.70 -0.23
N GLY A 147 -18.63 -2.75 0.21
CA GLY A 147 -17.28 -2.55 -0.30
C GLY A 147 -16.34 -3.71 0.02
N SER A 148 -15.23 -3.79 -0.70
CA SER A 148 -14.28 -4.90 -0.61
C SER A 148 -12.97 -4.46 0.05
N PHE A 149 -12.42 -5.30 0.94
CA PHE A 149 -11.07 -5.14 1.45
C PHE A 149 -10.16 -6.26 0.94
N LEU A 150 -9.20 -5.93 0.09
CA LEU A 150 -8.21 -6.86 -0.44
C LEU A 150 -6.91 -6.77 0.34
N ILE A 151 -6.54 -7.82 1.03
CA ILE A 151 -5.23 -8.00 1.64
C ILE A 151 -4.46 -8.99 0.77
N CYS A 152 -3.27 -8.62 0.31
CA CYS A 152 -2.40 -9.49 -0.47
C CYS A 152 -1.01 -9.49 0.18
N CYS A 153 -0.63 -10.65 0.72
CA CYS A 153 0.63 -10.86 1.42
C CYS A 153 1.29 -12.13 0.88
N GLU A 154 2.60 -12.08 0.67
CA GLU A 154 3.39 -13.27 0.41
C GLU A 154 3.55 -14.02 1.73
N ILE A 155 2.80 -15.10 1.92
CA ILE A 155 3.04 -16.01 3.04
C ILE A 155 4.21 -16.88 2.63
N SER A 156 5.41 -16.57 3.13
CA SER A 156 6.51 -17.51 3.09
C SER A 156 6.09 -18.76 3.87
N ASP A 157 6.41 -19.91 3.30
CA ASP A 157 6.18 -21.24 3.86
C ASP A 157 6.36 -21.25 5.38
N HIS A 158 5.39 -21.83 6.12
CA HIS A 158 5.45 -22.02 7.58
C HIS A 158 6.72 -22.75 8.06
N ALA A 159 7.46 -23.41 7.16
CA ALA A 159 8.76 -24.02 7.41
C ALA A 159 9.93 -23.02 7.43
N ASN A 160 9.73 -21.79 7.00
CA ASN A 160 10.79 -20.78 6.96
C ASN A 160 10.93 -20.09 8.32
N LYS A 161 11.83 -20.61 9.16
CA LYS A 161 12.15 -20.11 10.51
C LYS A 161 12.57 -18.63 10.58
N ALA A 162 12.72 -17.94 9.47
CA ALA A 162 13.06 -16.50 9.43
C ALA A 162 11.92 -15.58 9.93
N TRP A 163 10.69 -16.11 10.04
CA TRP A 163 9.50 -15.33 10.44
C TRP A 163 8.92 -15.74 11.80
N THR A 164 9.51 -16.73 12.48
CA THR A 164 9.05 -17.23 13.80
C THR A 164 9.91 -16.77 14.97
N GLY A 165 10.71 -15.75 14.80
CA GLY A 165 11.56 -15.16 15.86
C GLY A 165 11.02 -13.88 16.43
#